data_b5bcbcd1f97e37ac803a23862fe35854
#
_entry.id   b5bcbcd1f97e37ac803a23862fe35854
#
_cell.length_a   1.000
_cell.length_b   1.000
_cell.length_c   1.000
_cell.angle_alpha   90.00
_cell.angle_beta   90.00
_cell.angle_gamma   90.00
#
_symmetry.space_group_name_H-M   'P 1'
#
loop_
_entity.id
_entity.type
_entity.pdbx_description
1 polymer ?
#
loop_
_entity_poly.entity_id
_entity_poly.type
_entity_poly.pdbx_seq_one_letter_code
_entity_poly.pdbx_strand_id
1 'polypeptide(L)'
;MTTPLLFTPMRLRELTVKNRIVVAPMHQYSAERGFPTDWHIMNAGRFAAGGAGLVMLESTKVERRGCGTVGDLGLWDDRFIPGF
;
A
#
# COMPACT_ATOMS: atom_id res chain seq x y z
N MET A 1 -18.05 28.35 7.84
CA MET A 1 -17.03 27.45 8.42
C MET A 1 -16.17 26.90 7.30
N THR A 2 -14.87 26.99 7.42
CA THR A 2 -13.93 26.48 6.41
C THR A 2 -13.52 25.06 6.69
N THR A 3 -13.42 24.23 5.66
CA THR A 3 -12.89 22.88 5.80
C THR A 3 -11.37 22.97 5.99
N PRO A 4 -10.80 22.27 6.99
CA PRO A 4 -9.35 22.21 7.13
C PRO A 4 -8.68 21.69 5.85
N LEU A 5 -7.52 22.22 5.53
CA LEU A 5 -6.79 21.84 4.32
C LEU A 5 -6.56 20.33 4.21
N LEU A 6 -6.33 19.68 5.36
CA LEU A 6 -6.12 18.23 5.43
C LEU A 6 -7.24 17.44 4.77
N PHE A 7 -8.47 17.91 4.85
CA PHE A 7 -9.66 17.21 4.32
C PHE A 7 -10.08 17.70 2.95
N THR A 8 -9.28 18.51 2.30
CA THR A 8 -9.57 18.98 0.94
C THR A 8 -8.90 18.07 -0.08
N PRO A 9 -9.47 17.94 -1.29
CA PRO A 9 -8.86 17.15 -2.36
C PRO A 9 -7.47 17.67 -2.74
N MET A 10 -6.63 16.77 -3.20
CA MET A 10 -5.32 17.09 -3.73
C MET A 10 -5.15 16.42 -5.08
N ARG A 11 -4.63 17.17 -6.04
CA ARG A 11 -4.38 16.65 -7.38
C ARG A 11 -2.91 16.27 -7.54
N LEU A 12 -2.68 15.04 -8.00
CA LEU A 12 -1.36 14.54 -8.35
C LEU A 12 -1.40 14.19 -9.84
N ARG A 13 -1.02 15.13 -10.69
CA ARG A 13 -1.20 15.05 -12.15
C ARG A 13 -2.66 14.74 -12.49
N GLU A 14 -2.94 13.56 -13.09
CA GLU A 14 -4.29 13.16 -13.48
C GLU A 14 -5.10 12.53 -12.33
N LEU A 15 -4.46 12.23 -11.21
CA LEU A 15 -5.10 11.62 -10.05
C LEU A 15 -5.56 12.69 -9.06
N THR A 16 -6.83 12.63 -8.66
CA THR A 16 -7.34 13.46 -7.59
C THR A 16 -7.67 12.57 -6.40
N VAL A 17 -6.99 12.79 -5.26
CA VAL A 17 -7.28 12.10 -4.01
C VAL A 17 -8.21 12.95 -3.16
N LYS A 18 -9.12 12.27 -2.42
CA LYS A 18 -10.22 12.96 -1.72
C LYS A 18 -9.79 13.81 -0.53
N ASN A 19 -8.62 13.52 0.04
CA ASN A 19 -8.04 14.29 1.14
C ASN A 19 -6.52 14.15 1.11
N ARG A 20 -5.85 14.78 2.07
CA ARG A 20 -4.39 14.82 2.12
C ARG A 20 -3.81 13.87 3.17
N ILE A 21 -4.58 12.87 3.58
CA ILE A 21 -4.13 11.83 4.50
C ILE A 21 -3.53 10.70 3.68
N VAL A 22 -2.23 10.46 3.85
CA VAL A 22 -1.49 9.42 3.15
C VAL A 22 -0.96 8.43 4.18
N VAL A 23 -1.27 7.15 3.97
CA VAL A 23 -0.68 6.08 4.79
C VAL A 23 0.66 5.72 4.15
N ALA A 24 1.75 5.95 4.90
CA ALA A 24 3.09 5.67 4.45
C ALA A 24 3.34 4.16 4.32
N PRO A 25 4.29 3.73 3.47
CA PRO A 25 4.65 2.32 3.37
C PRO A 25 5.16 1.78 4.71
N MET A 26 4.66 0.64 5.11
CA MET A 26 5.08 -0.02 6.36
C MET A 26 5.11 -1.52 6.14
N HIS A 27 6.26 -2.16 6.40
CA HIS A 27 6.42 -3.60 6.28
C HIS A 27 5.45 -4.33 7.20
N GLN A 28 4.81 -5.36 6.69
CA GLN A 28 3.86 -6.19 7.44
C GLN A 28 4.44 -7.53 7.86
N TYR A 29 5.55 -7.94 7.25
CA TYR A 29 6.22 -9.22 7.53
C TYR A 29 5.29 -10.43 7.40
N SER A 30 4.31 -10.36 6.52
CA SER A 30 3.23 -11.34 6.41
C SER A 30 3.08 -11.95 5.03
N ALA A 31 4.02 -11.68 4.11
CA ALA A 31 4.02 -12.32 2.81
C ALA A 31 4.51 -13.77 2.93
N GLU A 32 4.03 -14.62 2.03
CA GLU A 32 4.46 -16.02 1.94
C GLU A 32 5.25 -16.21 0.65
N ARG A 33 6.55 -16.38 0.78
CA ARG A 33 7.48 -16.51 -0.37
C ARG A 33 7.32 -15.39 -1.38
N GLY A 34 7.10 -14.18 -0.88
CA GLY A 34 6.89 -12.98 -1.68
C GLY A 34 5.44 -12.73 -2.08
N PHE A 35 4.55 -13.70 -1.91
CA PHE A 35 3.13 -13.55 -2.28
C PHE A 35 2.36 -12.80 -1.21
N PRO A 36 1.48 -11.85 -1.60
CA PRO A 36 0.58 -11.22 -0.64
C PRO A 36 -0.42 -12.24 -0.10
N THR A 37 -0.90 -12.00 1.11
CA THR A 37 -1.84 -12.84 1.83
C THR A 37 -3.09 -12.05 2.21
N ASP A 38 -4.03 -12.70 2.87
CA ASP A 38 -5.24 -12.03 3.38
C ASP A 38 -4.92 -10.88 4.34
N TRP A 39 -3.77 -10.96 5.02
CA TRP A 39 -3.31 -9.86 5.88
C TRP A 39 -3.17 -8.55 5.09
N HIS A 40 -2.63 -8.62 3.87
CA HIS A 40 -2.43 -7.42 3.04
C HIS A 40 -3.76 -6.82 2.59
N ILE A 41 -4.75 -7.66 2.27
CA ILE A 41 -6.10 -7.19 1.94
C ILE A 41 -6.70 -6.47 3.14
N MET A 42 -6.66 -7.09 4.32
CA MET A 42 -7.18 -6.50 5.55
C MET A 42 -6.45 -5.22 5.92
N ASN A 43 -5.13 -5.23 5.87
CA ASN A 43 -4.32 -4.08 6.27
C ASN A 43 -4.57 -2.85 5.39
N ALA A 44 -4.51 -3.02 4.07
CA ALA A 44 -4.81 -1.93 3.13
C ALA A 44 -6.28 -1.51 3.24
N GLY A 45 -7.18 -2.47 3.35
CA GLY A 45 -8.61 -2.23 3.44
C GLY A 45 -9.01 -1.43 4.66
N ARG A 46 -8.41 -1.68 5.83
CA ARG A 46 -8.76 -0.94 7.06
C ARG A 46 -8.39 0.53 6.96
N PHE A 47 -7.27 0.87 6.32
CA PHE A 47 -6.89 2.25 6.12
C PHE A 47 -7.78 2.93 5.08
N ALA A 48 -8.12 2.23 4.01
CA ALA A 48 -9.03 2.76 2.99
C ALA A 48 -10.42 3.00 3.56
N ALA A 49 -10.95 2.03 4.32
CA ALA A 49 -12.25 2.15 4.97
C ALA A 49 -12.24 3.25 6.05
N GLY A 50 -11.10 3.49 6.68
CA GLY A 50 -10.92 4.53 7.68
C GLY A 50 -10.90 5.95 7.11
N GLY A 51 -10.80 6.10 5.79
CA GLY A 51 -10.94 7.39 5.13
C GLY A 51 -9.67 8.01 4.57
N ALA A 52 -8.52 7.31 4.59
CA ALA A 52 -7.30 7.83 3.97
C ALA A 52 -7.51 8.09 2.47
N GLY A 53 -6.96 9.19 1.97
CA GLY A 53 -7.04 9.54 0.55
C GLY A 53 -6.10 8.71 -0.31
N LEU A 54 -4.99 8.24 0.24
CA LEU A 54 -3.99 7.44 -0.45
C LEU A 54 -3.38 6.44 0.52
N VAL A 55 -3.33 5.18 0.14
CA VAL A 55 -2.69 4.13 0.93
C VAL A 55 -1.54 3.57 0.10
N MET A 56 -0.33 3.62 0.64
CA MET A 56 0.85 3.05 -0.01
C MET A 56 1.15 1.69 0.57
N LEU A 57 1.35 0.72 -0.31
CA LEU A 57 1.75 -0.62 0.10
C LEU A 57 3.18 -0.62 0.62
N GLU A 58 3.54 -1.66 1.35
CA GLU A 58 4.89 -1.85 1.86
C GLU A 58 5.91 -1.97 0.73
N SER A 59 7.18 -1.83 1.08
CA SER A 59 8.28 -2.06 0.16
C SER A 59 8.15 -3.43 -0.48
N THR A 60 8.04 -3.45 -1.81
CA THR A 60 7.83 -4.66 -2.60
C THR A 60 9.07 -4.91 -3.43
N LYS A 61 9.67 -6.08 -3.30
CA LYS A 61 11.01 -6.33 -3.83
C LYS A 61 10.94 -6.77 -5.30
N VAL A 62 11.80 -6.19 -6.11
CA VAL A 62 11.90 -6.51 -7.54
C VAL A 62 12.94 -7.60 -7.81
N GLU A 63 13.58 -8.10 -6.76
CA GLU A 63 14.55 -9.17 -6.82
C GLU A 63 14.50 -9.94 -5.50
N ARG A 64 14.55 -11.28 -5.56
CA ARG A 64 14.47 -12.10 -4.35
C ARG A 64 15.58 -11.75 -3.35
N ARG A 65 16.77 -11.44 -3.83
CA ARG A 65 17.91 -11.04 -2.98
C ARG A 65 17.66 -9.72 -2.24
N GLY A 66 16.69 -8.93 -2.71
CA GLY A 66 16.34 -7.68 -2.06
C GLY A 66 15.49 -7.85 -0.82
N CYS A 67 14.99 -9.06 -0.53
CA CYS A 67 14.18 -9.32 0.65
C CYS A 67 15.03 -9.22 1.93
N GLY A 68 14.60 -8.36 2.84
CA GLY A 68 15.23 -8.24 4.16
C GLY A 68 14.72 -9.27 5.16
N THR A 69 13.52 -9.82 4.92
CA THR A 69 12.92 -10.87 5.75
C THR A 69 12.19 -11.88 4.89
N VAL A 70 11.85 -13.04 5.48
CA VAL A 70 11.06 -14.07 4.79
C VAL A 70 9.61 -13.61 4.53
N GLY A 71 9.15 -12.59 5.22
CA GLY A 71 7.80 -12.05 5.09
C GLY A 71 7.69 -10.84 4.18
N ASP A 72 8.72 -10.51 3.41
CA ASP A 72 8.68 -9.37 2.49
C ASP A 72 7.89 -9.70 1.22
N LEU A 73 7.11 -8.72 0.74
CA LEU A 73 6.44 -8.82 -0.55
C LEU A 73 7.43 -8.82 -1.70
N GLY A 74 7.11 -9.57 -2.75
CA GLY A 74 7.89 -9.62 -3.98
C GLY A 74 7.06 -9.34 -5.22
N LEU A 75 7.73 -8.82 -6.23
CA LEU A 75 7.17 -8.64 -7.56
C LEU A 75 8.30 -8.81 -8.60
N TRP A 76 9.04 -9.90 -8.45
CA TRP A 76 10.16 -10.21 -9.35
C TRP A 76 9.80 -11.19 -10.46
N ASP A 77 8.52 -11.58 -10.54
CA ASP A 77 8.01 -12.54 -11.53
C ASP A 77 6.52 -12.27 -11.75
N ASP A 78 6.03 -12.55 -12.96
CA ASP A 78 4.63 -12.30 -13.31
C ASP A 78 3.64 -13.13 -12.48
N ARG A 79 4.08 -14.23 -11.89
CA ARG A 79 3.22 -15.06 -11.02
C ARG A 79 2.72 -14.33 -9.77
N PHE A 80 3.37 -13.21 -9.40
CA PHE A 80 2.94 -12.40 -8.27
C PHE A 80 1.79 -11.44 -8.61
N ILE A 81 1.60 -11.15 -9.90
CA ILE A 81 0.64 -10.13 -10.35
C ILE A 81 -0.79 -10.42 -9.87
N PRO A 82 -1.33 -11.66 -9.99
CA PRO A 82 -2.70 -11.92 -9.58
C PRO A 82 -3.00 -11.59 -8.12
N GLY A 83 -2.01 -11.69 -7.22
CA GLY A 83 -2.20 -11.39 -5.81
C GLY A 83 -2.34 -9.90 -5.51
N PHE A 84 -1.79 -9.07 -6.37
CA PHE A 84 -1.89 -7.62 -6.22
C PHE A 84 -3.15 -7.08 -6.86
#